data_5c9d37bafc95213db04805d3fdce6ace
#
_entry.id   5c9d37bafc95213db04805d3fdce6ace
#
_cell.length_a   1.000
_cell.length_b   1.000
_cell.length_c   1.000
_cell.angle_alpha   90.00
_cell.angle_beta   90.00
_cell.angle_gamma   90.00
#
_symmetry.space_group_name_H-M   'P 1'
#
loop_
_entity.id
_entity.type
_entity.pdbx_description
1 polymer ?
#
loop_
_entity_poly.entity_id
_entity_poly.type
_entity_poly.pdbx_seq_one_letter_code
_entity_poly.pdbx_strand_id
1 'polypeptide(L)'
;TIAVSLTNYLDAGAIVAGASGLTLWQKYLGLSEVHLGWLNFISANCLGAAIGAIIGGFLADKYGRKFIYTYNLLVYMVGVLLVMFSVNFPMVLAGFLVTGISVGIGVPASWTYISESSEVYNRGRNICISQMSWGFGPMIILLLGMFFAPGGYLFGWVESIAHAIGGDSLAGDALNVFSSRVVFFSLFVVAFIAWN
;
A
#
# COMPACT_ATOMS: atom_id res chain seq x y z
N THR A 1 -4.66 13.29 -14.93
CA THR A 1 -3.95 13.80 -13.72
C THR A 1 -4.53 13.20 -12.44
N ILE A 2 -5.87 13.19 -12.24
CA ILE A 2 -6.51 12.69 -10.99
C ILE A 2 -6.19 11.22 -10.72
N ALA A 3 -6.35 10.34 -11.71
CA ALA A 3 -6.06 8.91 -11.55
C ALA A 3 -4.60 8.67 -11.13
N VAL A 4 -3.65 9.37 -11.75
CA VAL A 4 -2.22 9.27 -11.42
C VAL A 4 -1.94 9.81 -10.01
N SER A 5 -2.61 10.87 -9.61
CA SER A 5 -2.50 11.40 -8.24
C SER A 5 -3.00 10.38 -7.20
N LEU A 6 -4.08 9.66 -7.50
CA LEU A 6 -4.59 8.59 -6.63
C LEU A 6 -3.61 7.41 -6.54
N THR A 7 -2.96 7.03 -7.63
CA THR A 7 -1.95 5.96 -7.58
C THR A 7 -0.74 6.38 -6.76
N ASN A 8 -0.23 7.61 -6.94
CA ASN A 8 0.86 8.13 -6.11
C ASN A 8 0.50 8.18 -4.62
N TYR A 9 -0.76 8.51 -4.30
CA TYR A 9 -1.29 8.39 -2.93
C TYR A 9 -1.21 6.96 -2.41
N LEU A 10 -1.64 5.97 -3.23
CA LEU A 10 -1.62 4.56 -2.86
C LEU A 10 -0.21 4.03 -2.65
N ASP A 11 0.73 4.37 -3.55
CA ASP A 11 2.12 3.91 -3.49
C ASP A 11 2.79 4.39 -2.20
N ALA A 12 2.67 5.68 -1.89
CA ALA A 12 3.21 6.24 -0.66
C ALA A 12 2.47 5.75 0.59
N GLY A 13 1.15 5.61 0.50
CA GLY A 13 0.31 5.09 1.58
C GLY A 13 0.64 3.64 1.95
N ALA A 14 0.93 2.78 0.96
CA ALA A 14 1.31 1.38 1.20
C ALA A 14 2.61 1.24 1.99
N ILE A 15 3.61 2.08 1.68
CA ILE A 15 4.89 2.10 2.39
C ILE A 15 4.66 2.39 3.88
N VAL A 16 3.85 3.41 4.17
CA VAL A 16 3.58 3.84 5.54
C VAL A 16 2.63 2.90 6.27
N ALA A 17 1.61 2.35 5.59
CA ALA A 17 0.73 1.33 6.18
C ALA A 17 1.52 0.09 6.60
N GLY A 18 2.48 -0.35 5.76
CA GLY A 18 3.42 -1.41 6.11
C GLY A 18 4.22 -1.08 7.36
N ALA A 19 4.84 0.09 7.41
CA ALA A 19 5.66 0.51 8.54
C ALA A 19 4.86 0.63 9.86
N SER A 20 3.66 1.22 9.81
CA SER A 20 2.81 1.41 10.99
C SER A 20 2.25 0.09 11.55
N GLY A 21 1.97 -0.88 10.66
CA GLY A 21 1.48 -2.20 11.06
C GLY A 21 2.57 -3.16 11.55
N LEU A 22 3.84 -2.91 11.22
CA LEU A 22 4.93 -3.86 11.41
C LEU A 22 5.10 -4.31 12.87
N THR A 23 4.98 -3.39 13.82
CA THR A 23 5.08 -3.67 15.26
C THR A 23 3.92 -4.53 15.77
N LEU A 24 2.74 -4.39 15.19
CA LEU A 24 1.56 -5.18 15.54
C LEU A 24 1.69 -6.62 15.03
N TRP A 25 2.18 -6.77 13.79
CA TRP A 25 2.50 -8.08 13.20
C TRP A 25 3.63 -8.78 13.94
N GLN A 26 4.64 -8.03 14.41
CA GLN A 26 5.74 -8.57 15.20
C GLN A 26 5.22 -9.27 16.47
N LYS A 27 4.34 -8.62 17.20
CA LYS A 27 3.76 -9.18 18.43
C LYS A 27 2.85 -10.37 18.14
N TYR A 28 2.02 -10.26 17.10
CA TYR A 28 1.05 -11.30 16.75
C TYR A 28 1.69 -12.60 16.27
N LEU A 29 2.71 -12.50 15.41
CA LEU A 29 3.41 -13.65 14.81
C LEU A 29 4.68 -14.04 15.59
N GLY A 30 5.03 -13.35 16.69
CA GLY A 30 6.24 -13.62 17.47
C GLY A 30 7.52 -13.45 16.64
N LEU A 31 7.56 -12.46 15.75
CA LEU A 31 8.68 -12.26 14.82
C LEU A 31 9.89 -11.65 15.51
N SER A 32 11.09 -12.18 15.22
CA SER A 32 12.35 -11.58 15.64
C SER A 32 12.70 -10.35 14.81
N GLU A 33 13.63 -9.52 15.30
CA GLU A 33 14.16 -8.34 14.60
C GLU A 33 14.71 -8.70 13.20
N VAL A 34 15.26 -9.90 13.05
CA VAL A 34 15.76 -10.40 11.77
C VAL A 34 14.62 -10.59 10.75
N HIS A 35 13.47 -11.10 11.19
CA HIS A 35 12.29 -11.25 10.33
C HIS A 35 11.74 -9.89 9.89
N LEU A 36 11.77 -8.88 10.77
CA LEU A 36 11.40 -7.51 10.42
C LEU A 36 12.37 -6.90 9.40
N GLY A 37 13.66 -7.16 9.56
CA GLY A 37 14.67 -6.78 8.57
C GLY A 37 14.38 -7.34 7.19
N TRP A 38 14.04 -8.63 7.09
CA TRP A 38 13.65 -9.27 5.83
C TRP A 38 12.37 -8.69 5.23
N LEU A 39 11.35 -8.40 6.06
CA LEU A 39 10.12 -7.75 5.59
C LEU A 39 10.40 -6.38 4.99
N ASN A 40 11.20 -5.55 5.64
CA ASN A 40 11.57 -4.24 5.13
C ASN A 40 12.42 -4.33 3.86
N PHE A 41 13.36 -5.28 3.80
CA PHE A 41 14.23 -5.47 2.64
C PHE A 41 13.45 -5.94 1.40
N ILE A 42 12.47 -6.84 1.57
CA ILE A 42 11.69 -7.40 0.46
C ILE A 42 10.55 -6.49 0.02
N SER A 43 10.08 -5.62 0.90
CA SER A 43 8.94 -4.72 0.68
C SER A 43 9.19 -3.64 -0.38
N ALA A 44 8.23 -2.73 -0.49
CA ALA A 44 8.27 -1.54 -1.34
C ALA A 44 9.47 -0.61 -1.05
N ASN A 45 10.13 -0.77 0.08
CA ASN A 45 11.25 0.10 0.46
C ASN A 45 12.58 -0.26 -0.24
N CYS A 46 12.76 -1.50 -0.70
CA CYS A 46 14.04 -1.89 -1.29
C CYS A 46 13.88 -2.86 -2.47
N LEU A 47 13.94 -4.17 -2.24
CA LEU A 47 14.07 -5.17 -3.30
C LEU A 47 12.80 -5.26 -4.16
N GLY A 48 11.62 -5.20 -3.54
CA GLY A 48 10.35 -5.23 -4.26
C GLY A 48 10.25 -4.06 -5.25
N ALA A 49 10.54 -2.83 -4.79
CA ALA A 49 10.52 -1.65 -5.64
C ALA A 49 11.59 -1.69 -6.74
N ALA A 50 12.81 -2.16 -6.44
CA ALA A 50 13.89 -2.27 -7.42
C ALA A 50 13.53 -3.24 -8.56
N ILE A 51 13.04 -4.43 -8.24
CA ILE A 51 12.58 -5.41 -9.24
C ILE A 51 11.39 -4.84 -10.03
N GLY A 52 10.44 -4.24 -9.33
CA GLY A 52 9.26 -3.62 -9.95
C GLY A 52 9.63 -2.52 -10.95
N ALA A 53 10.58 -1.64 -10.61
CA ALA A 53 11.01 -0.56 -11.48
C ALA A 53 11.69 -1.07 -12.76
N ILE A 54 12.54 -2.10 -12.65
CA ILE A 54 13.21 -2.70 -13.83
C ILE A 54 12.18 -3.37 -14.74
N ILE A 55 11.32 -4.22 -14.18
CA ILE A 55 10.28 -4.92 -14.94
C ILE A 55 9.27 -3.94 -15.52
N GLY A 56 8.83 -2.99 -14.71
CA GLY A 56 7.84 -1.98 -15.10
C GLY A 56 8.32 -1.07 -16.20
N GLY A 57 9.57 -0.62 -16.15
CA GLY A 57 10.16 0.19 -17.21
C GLY A 57 10.17 -0.56 -18.54
N PHE A 58 10.69 -1.78 -18.57
CA PHE A 58 10.74 -2.61 -19.78
C PHE A 58 9.35 -2.93 -20.34
N LEU A 59 8.39 -3.28 -19.49
CA LEU A 59 7.02 -3.57 -19.89
C LEU A 59 6.28 -2.32 -20.38
N ALA A 60 6.50 -1.16 -19.73
CA ALA A 60 5.87 0.09 -20.12
C ALA A 60 6.31 0.55 -21.50
N ASP A 61 7.58 0.35 -21.87
CA ASP A 61 8.09 0.66 -23.21
C ASP A 61 7.55 -0.30 -24.28
N LYS A 62 7.31 -1.58 -23.93
CA LYS A 62 6.82 -2.60 -24.86
C LYS A 62 5.32 -2.58 -25.09
N TYR A 63 4.52 -2.46 -24.02
CA TYR A 63 3.04 -2.57 -24.07
C TYR A 63 2.32 -1.23 -23.97
N GLY A 64 3.06 -0.17 -23.74
CA GLY A 64 2.51 1.16 -23.55
C GLY A 64 2.19 1.47 -22.08
N ARG A 65 2.42 2.72 -21.69
CA ARG A 65 2.38 3.19 -20.30
C ARG A 65 1.00 3.12 -19.68
N LYS A 66 -0.05 3.44 -20.47
CA LYS A 66 -1.44 3.38 -19.99
C LYS A 66 -1.85 1.95 -19.62
N PHE A 67 -1.45 0.96 -20.43
CA PHE A 67 -1.76 -0.44 -20.18
C PHE A 67 -1.13 -0.91 -18.84
N ILE A 68 0.17 -0.71 -18.71
CA ILE A 68 0.90 -1.11 -17.51
C ILE A 68 0.34 -0.42 -16.27
N TYR A 69 0.05 0.87 -16.36
CA TYR A 69 -0.53 1.63 -15.28
C TYR A 69 -1.86 1.03 -14.77
N THR A 70 -2.76 0.65 -15.69
CA THR A 70 -4.06 0.07 -15.32
C THR A 70 -3.92 -1.32 -14.69
N TYR A 71 -3.07 -2.18 -15.26
CA TYR A 71 -2.86 -3.53 -14.72
C TYR A 71 -2.06 -3.54 -13.42
N ASN A 72 -1.20 -2.55 -13.21
CA ASN A 72 -0.45 -2.39 -11.97
C ASN A 72 -1.37 -2.24 -10.76
N LEU A 73 -2.48 -1.51 -10.90
CA LEU A 73 -3.47 -1.37 -9.83
C LEU A 73 -4.10 -2.71 -9.43
N LEU A 74 -4.31 -3.64 -10.39
CA LEU A 74 -4.77 -4.99 -10.07
C LEU A 74 -3.73 -5.77 -9.28
N VAL A 75 -2.45 -5.71 -9.68
CA VAL A 75 -1.35 -6.34 -8.93
C VAL A 75 -1.26 -5.77 -7.51
N TYR A 76 -1.41 -4.45 -7.37
CA TYR A 76 -1.46 -3.78 -6.08
C TYR A 76 -2.60 -4.31 -5.20
N MET A 77 -3.82 -4.41 -5.73
CA MET A 77 -4.99 -4.93 -5.00
C MET A 77 -4.77 -6.37 -4.53
N VAL A 78 -4.19 -7.23 -5.38
CA VAL A 78 -3.83 -8.61 -5.00
C VAL A 78 -2.83 -8.63 -3.86
N GLY A 79 -1.78 -7.80 -3.93
CA GLY A 79 -0.78 -7.69 -2.86
C GLY A 79 -1.38 -7.25 -1.53
N VAL A 80 -2.24 -6.23 -1.56
CA VAL A 80 -2.94 -5.73 -0.36
C VAL A 80 -3.87 -6.80 0.23
N LEU A 81 -4.60 -7.56 -0.60
CA LEU A 81 -5.44 -8.67 -0.13
C LEU A 81 -4.60 -9.78 0.53
N LEU A 82 -3.44 -10.12 -0.04
CA LEU A 82 -2.53 -11.10 0.57
C LEU A 82 -2.05 -10.64 1.96
N VAL A 83 -1.72 -9.37 2.13
CA VAL A 83 -1.36 -8.82 3.45
C VAL A 83 -2.56 -8.85 4.40
N MET A 84 -3.74 -8.44 3.93
CA MET A 84 -4.95 -8.36 4.74
C MET A 84 -5.39 -9.73 5.28
N PHE A 85 -5.32 -10.77 4.46
CA PHE A 85 -5.71 -12.15 4.85
C PHE A 85 -4.53 -12.98 5.39
N SER A 86 -3.37 -12.38 5.62
CA SER A 86 -2.21 -13.13 6.07
C SER A 86 -2.40 -13.71 7.47
N VAL A 87 -2.04 -14.99 7.59
CA VAL A 87 -2.07 -15.77 8.84
C VAL A 87 -0.66 -16.18 9.25
N ASN A 88 0.25 -16.32 8.27
CA ASN A 88 1.60 -16.80 8.46
C ASN A 88 2.64 -15.80 7.93
N PHE A 89 3.87 -15.85 8.50
CA PHE A 89 4.98 -15.01 8.05
C PHE A 89 5.28 -15.08 6.55
N PRO A 90 5.34 -16.26 5.88
CA PRO A 90 5.58 -16.32 4.44
C PRO A 90 4.50 -15.62 3.61
N MET A 91 3.25 -15.63 4.09
CA MET A 91 2.14 -14.96 3.40
C MET A 91 2.23 -13.45 3.51
N VAL A 92 2.62 -12.94 4.70
CA VAL A 92 2.93 -11.52 4.89
C VAL A 92 4.04 -11.10 3.95
N LEU A 93 5.13 -11.88 3.91
CA LEU A 93 6.31 -11.61 3.07
C LEU A 93 5.94 -11.56 1.58
N ALA A 94 5.15 -12.54 1.11
CA ALA A 94 4.66 -12.57 -0.26
C ALA A 94 3.77 -11.35 -0.58
N GLY A 95 2.88 -10.97 0.32
CA GLY A 95 2.04 -9.79 0.16
C GLY A 95 2.86 -8.49 0.07
N PHE A 96 3.86 -8.32 0.93
CA PHE A 96 4.77 -7.18 0.89
C PHE A 96 5.67 -7.17 -0.37
N LEU A 97 6.07 -8.34 -0.87
CA LEU A 97 6.80 -8.45 -2.13
C LEU A 97 5.92 -7.99 -3.31
N VAL A 98 4.70 -8.50 -3.40
CA VAL A 98 3.77 -8.15 -4.50
C VAL A 98 3.40 -6.68 -4.48
N THR A 99 3.07 -6.12 -3.31
CA THR A 99 2.83 -4.67 -3.18
C THR A 99 4.06 -3.86 -3.52
N GLY A 100 5.25 -4.32 -3.10
CA GLY A 100 6.53 -3.68 -3.42
C GLY A 100 6.81 -3.63 -4.92
N ILE A 101 6.61 -4.73 -5.63
CA ILE A 101 6.75 -4.80 -7.08
C ILE A 101 5.76 -3.84 -7.76
N SER A 102 4.52 -3.80 -7.29
CA SER A 102 3.51 -2.88 -7.82
C SER A 102 3.92 -1.41 -7.64
N VAL A 103 4.36 -1.02 -6.44
CA VAL A 103 4.86 0.34 -6.18
C VAL A 103 6.05 0.66 -7.09
N GLY A 104 6.98 -0.29 -7.28
CA GLY A 104 8.13 -0.13 -8.18
C GLY A 104 7.73 0.07 -9.63
N ILE A 105 6.69 -0.59 -10.13
CA ILE A 105 6.13 -0.39 -11.47
C ILE A 105 5.41 0.95 -11.57
N GLY A 106 4.65 1.31 -10.55
CA GLY A 106 3.75 2.47 -10.53
C GLY A 106 4.49 3.80 -10.62
N VAL A 107 5.55 3.97 -9.83
CA VAL A 107 6.27 5.25 -9.71
C VAL A 107 6.84 5.74 -11.04
N PRO A 108 7.71 4.99 -11.76
CA PRO A 108 8.24 5.47 -13.03
C PRO A 108 7.17 5.56 -14.11
N ALA A 109 6.21 4.65 -14.15
CA ALA A 109 5.13 4.65 -15.14
C ALA A 109 4.22 5.87 -14.98
N SER A 110 3.89 6.27 -13.76
CA SER A 110 3.04 7.42 -13.48
C SER A 110 3.69 8.75 -13.89
N TRP A 111 4.96 8.95 -13.57
CA TRP A 111 5.67 10.19 -13.89
C TRP A 111 5.90 10.37 -15.39
N THR A 112 6.28 9.30 -16.06
CA THR A 112 6.46 9.33 -17.51
C THR A 112 5.12 9.55 -18.22
N TYR A 113 4.05 8.91 -17.77
CA TYR A 113 2.70 9.13 -18.33
C TYR A 113 2.25 10.59 -18.19
N ILE A 114 2.43 11.22 -17.02
CA ILE A 114 2.11 12.64 -16.83
C ILE A 114 2.97 13.53 -17.74
N SER A 115 4.28 13.25 -17.82
CA SER A 115 5.19 14.08 -18.60
C SER A 115 4.88 14.04 -20.10
N GLU A 116 4.40 12.92 -20.62
CA GLU A 116 4.05 12.73 -22.03
C GLU A 116 2.64 13.20 -22.36
N SER A 117 1.68 12.98 -21.45
CA SER A 117 0.27 13.34 -21.69
C SER A 117 -0.07 14.80 -21.38
N SER A 118 0.85 15.52 -20.76
CA SER A 118 0.63 16.94 -20.41
C SER A 118 1.15 17.87 -21.49
N GLU A 119 0.38 18.93 -21.79
CA GLU A 119 0.87 20.04 -22.60
C GLU A 119 2.12 20.67 -22.00
N VAL A 120 3.04 21.12 -22.83
CA VAL A 120 4.34 21.68 -22.42
C VAL A 120 4.18 22.76 -21.36
N TYR A 121 3.19 23.62 -21.48
CA TYR A 121 2.92 24.72 -20.56
C TYR A 121 2.45 24.25 -19.18
N ASN A 122 1.66 23.17 -19.09
CA ASN A 122 1.05 22.68 -17.86
C ASN A 122 1.81 21.50 -17.24
N ARG A 123 2.87 20.98 -17.89
CA ARG A 123 3.60 19.80 -17.45
C ARG A 123 4.14 19.92 -16.01
N GLY A 124 4.80 21.01 -15.70
CA GLY A 124 5.35 21.25 -14.35
C GLY A 124 4.26 21.27 -13.28
N ARG A 125 3.14 21.97 -13.55
CA ARG A 125 2.00 22.03 -12.61
C ARG A 125 1.39 20.65 -12.35
N ASN A 126 1.21 19.84 -13.39
CA ASN A 126 0.63 18.50 -13.27
C ASN A 126 1.54 17.55 -12.49
N ILE A 127 2.85 17.63 -12.69
CA ILE A 127 3.84 16.87 -11.91
C ILE A 127 3.82 17.31 -10.45
N CYS A 128 3.78 18.61 -10.16
CA CYS A 128 3.68 19.14 -8.80
C CYS A 128 2.43 18.64 -8.07
N ILE A 129 1.25 18.69 -8.72
CA ILE A 129 0.00 18.19 -8.13
C ILE A 129 0.12 16.71 -7.80
N SER A 130 0.70 15.92 -8.71
CA SER A 130 0.91 14.49 -8.49
C SER A 130 1.87 14.21 -7.31
N GLN A 131 2.92 14.99 -7.17
CA GLN A 131 3.87 14.90 -6.05
C GLN A 131 3.25 15.32 -4.72
N MET A 132 2.39 16.33 -4.71
CA MET A 132 1.63 16.68 -3.50
C MET A 132 0.78 15.50 -3.02
N SER A 133 0.13 14.77 -3.94
CA SER A 133 -0.65 13.58 -3.60
C SER A 133 0.20 12.47 -2.98
N TRP A 134 1.46 12.35 -3.41
CA TRP A 134 2.43 11.43 -2.81
C TRP A 134 2.73 11.78 -1.34
N GLY A 135 2.77 13.07 -1.00
CA GLY A 135 2.92 13.53 0.38
C GLY A 135 1.66 13.35 1.24
N PHE A 136 0.46 13.53 0.65
CA PHE A 136 -0.82 13.34 1.35
C PHE A 136 -1.10 11.88 1.70
N GLY A 137 -0.60 10.91 0.91
CA GLY A 137 -0.74 9.48 1.18
C GLY A 137 -0.29 9.08 2.57
N PRO A 138 0.98 9.27 2.92
CA PRO A 138 1.52 9.00 4.26
C PRO A 138 0.76 9.72 5.37
N MET A 139 0.43 11.00 5.17
CA MET A 139 -0.29 11.80 6.16
C MET A 139 -1.65 11.19 6.52
N ILE A 140 -2.46 10.86 5.51
CA ILE A 140 -3.80 10.30 5.74
C ILE A 140 -3.69 8.90 6.35
N ILE A 141 -2.78 8.06 5.86
CA ILE A 141 -2.60 6.70 6.38
C ILE A 141 -2.09 6.70 7.82
N LEU A 142 -1.18 7.61 8.18
CA LEU A 142 -0.74 7.76 9.58
C LEU A 142 -1.88 8.23 10.48
N LEU A 143 -2.70 9.18 10.02
CA LEU A 143 -3.89 9.60 10.77
C LEU A 143 -4.88 8.45 10.96
N LEU A 144 -5.18 7.69 9.90
CA LEU A 144 -6.02 6.50 10.00
C LEU A 144 -5.40 5.46 10.95
N GLY A 145 -4.10 5.20 10.83
CA GLY A 145 -3.36 4.32 11.73
C GLY A 145 -3.47 4.76 13.19
N MET A 146 -3.35 6.07 13.47
CA MET A 146 -3.48 6.62 14.81
C MET A 146 -4.93 6.51 15.35
N PHE A 147 -5.94 6.76 14.52
CA PHE A 147 -7.34 6.65 14.92
C PHE A 147 -7.78 5.21 15.19
N PHE A 148 -7.28 4.26 14.40
CA PHE A 148 -7.61 2.83 14.52
C PHE A 148 -6.64 2.06 15.41
N ALA A 149 -5.53 2.67 15.86
CA ALA A 149 -4.57 2.03 16.76
C ALA A 149 -5.20 1.66 18.12
N PRO A 150 -4.64 0.69 18.83
CA PRO A 150 -5.05 0.39 20.20
C PRO A 150 -5.01 1.63 21.08
N GLY A 151 -6.18 2.02 21.63
CA GLY A 151 -6.34 3.27 22.38
C GLY A 151 -6.65 4.52 21.55
N GLY A 152 -6.81 4.40 20.24
CA GLY A 152 -7.24 5.48 19.35
C GLY A 152 -8.75 5.75 19.44
N TYR A 153 -9.17 6.89 18.92
CA TYR A 153 -10.56 7.39 19.04
C TYR A 153 -11.61 6.47 18.41
N LEU A 154 -11.25 5.76 17.32
CA LEU A 154 -12.13 4.85 16.58
C LEU A 154 -11.86 3.37 16.87
N PHE A 155 -10.97 3.07 17.84
CA PHE A 155 -10.65 1.69 18.18
C PHE A 155 -11.88 0.90 18.67
N GLY A 156 -12.78 1.51 19.43
CA GLY A 156 -14.04 0.88 19.86
C GLY A 156 -14.95 0.48 18.68
N TRP A 157 -14.89 1.19 17.57
CA TRP A 157 -15.62 0.84 16.35
C TRP A 157 -14.97 -0.36 15.64
N VAL A 158 -13.65 -0.41 15.60
CA VAL A 158 -12.88 -1.57 15.10
C VAL A 158 -13.17 -2.82 15.95
N GLU A 159 -13.21 -2.68 17.26
CA GLU A 159 -13.57 -3.72 18.22
C GLU A 159 -14.99 -4.24 17.96
N SER A 160 -15.96 -3.37 17.78
CA SER A 160 -17.35 -3.75 17.47
C SER A 160 -17.46 -4.54 16.17
N ILE A 161 -16.72 -4.15 15.11
CA ILE A 161 -16.69 -4.87 13.84
C ILE A 161 -15.97 -6.22 14.01
N ALA A 162 -14.85 -6.26 14.73
CA ALA A 162 -14.11 -7.47 14.98
C ALA A 162 -14.97 -8.51 15.72
N HIS A 163 -15.71 -8.10 16.76
CA HIS A 163 -16.65 -8.96 17.48
C HIS A 163 -17.80 -9.43 16.58
N ALA A 164 -18.30 -8.60 15.66
CA ALA A 164 -19.36 -8.99 14.74
C ALA A 164 -18.91 -10.04 13.70
N ILE A 165 -17.63 -10.01 13.30
CA ILE A 165 -17.08 -10.90 12.26
C ILE A 165 -16.50 -12.19 12.87
N GLY A 166 -15.74 -12.07 13.96
CA GLY A 166 -14.93 -13.15 14.53
C GLY A 166 -15.28 -13.58 15.96
N GLY A 167 -16.27 -12.94 16.60
CA GLY A 167 -16.63 -13.21 18.00
C GLY A 167 -15.45 -12.97 18.95
N ASP A 168 -15.45 -13.67 20.08
CA ASP A 168 -14.42 -13.54 21.13
C ASP A 168 -13.03 -14.10 20.74
N SER A 169 -12.91 -14.73 19.56
CA SER A 169 -11.63 -15.25 19.06
C SER A 169 -10.65 -14.16 18.62
N LEU A 170 -11.13 -12.94 18.38
CA LEU A 170 -10.35 -11.78 17.97
C LEU A 170 -10.04 -10.85 19.15
N ALA A 171 -9.47 -11.40 20.25
CA ALA A 171 -9.08 -10.62 21.41
C ALA A 171 -7.56 -10.38 21.47
N GLY A 172 -7.13 -9.31 22.14
CA GLY A 172 -5.72 -9.01 22.39
C GLY A 172 -4.93 -8.66 21.10
N ASP A 173 -3.83 -9.39 20.85
CA ASP A 173 -2.95 -9.09 19.71
C ASP A 173 -3.60 -9.33 18.35
N ALA A 174 -4.56 -10.23 18.26
CA ALA A 174 -5.34 -10.45 17.04
C ALA A 174 -6.21 -9.23 16.70
N LEU A 175 -6.81 -8.58 17.68
CA LEU A 175 -7.57 -7.35 17.52
C LEU A 175 -6.67 -6.19 17.07
N ASN A 176 -5.47 -6.11 17.64
CA ASN A 176 -4.49 -5.10 17.24
C ASN A 176 -4.07 -5.25 15.76
N VAL A 177 -3.85 -6.48 15.31
CA VAL A 177 -3.57 -6.75 13.88
C VAL A 177 -4.80 -6.47 13.01
N PHE A 178 -6.00 -6.72 13.50
CA PHE A 178 -7.23 -6.40 12.78
C PHE A 178 -7.34 -4.90 12.51
N SER A 179 -6.90 -4.04 13.43
CA SER A 179 -6.86 -2.59 13.20
C SER A 179 -5.94 -2.22 12.01
N SER A 180 -4.77 -2.84 11.88
CA SER A 180 -3.91 -2.63 10.71
C SER A 180 -4.52 -3.16 9.42
N ARG A 181 -5.26 -4.28 9.46
CA ARG A 181 -6.01 -4.80 8.31
C ARG A 181 -7.08 -3.83 7.82
N VAL A 182 -7.73 -3.07 8.72
CA VAL A 182 -8.69 -2.02 8.36
C VAL A 182 -8.02 -0.88 7.59
N VAL A 183 -6.78 -0.51 7.97
CA VAL A 183 -5.99 0.48 7.22
C VAL A 183 -5.67 -0.04 5.81
N PHE A 184 -5.24 -1.29 5.68
CA PHE A 184 -5.02 -1.91 4.36
C PHE A 184 -6.30 -2.02 3.54
N PHE A 185 -7.44 -2.29 4.18
CA PHE A 185 -8.74 -2.28 3.51
C PHE A 185 -9.09 -0.91 2.92
N SER A 186 -8.77 0.17 3.64
CA SER A 186 -8.97 1.53 3.10
C SER A 186 -8.15 1.78 1.84
N LEU A 187 -6.90 1.30 1.79
CA LEU A 187 -6.07 1.36 0.58
C LEU A 187 -6.65 0.53 -0.57
N PHE A 188 -7.18 -0.66 -0.27
CA PHE A 188 -7.85 -1.49 -1.27
C PHE A 188 -9.06 -0.77 -1.89
N VAL A 189 -9.91 -0.13 -1.07
CA VAL A 189 -11.08 0.61 -1.55
C VAL A 189 -10.66 1.78 -2.45
N VAL A 190 -9.64 2.54 -2.06
CA VAL A 190 -9.11 3.64 -2.89
C VAL A 190 -8.52 3.11 -4.20
N ALA A 191 -7.79 1.97 -4.16
CA ALA A 191 -7.25 1.33 -5.36
C ALA A 191 -8.37 0.88 -6.31
N PHE A 192 -9.45 0.31 -5.77
CA PHE A 192 -10.61 -0.10 -6.56
C PHE A 192 -11.31 1.09 -7.21
N ILE A 193 -11.46 2.21 -6.50
CA ILE A 193 -12.03 3.44 -7.05
C ILE A 193 -11.10 4.01 -8.14
N ALA A 194 -9.78 3.98 -7.93
CA ALA A 194 -8.83 4.49 -8.90
C ALA A 194 -8.75 3.64 -10.19
N TRP A 195 -9.09 2.35 -10.08
CA TRP A 195 -9.10 1.42 -11.21
C TRP A 195 -10.34 1.58 -12.10
N ASN A 196 -11.52 1.90 -11.51
CA ASN A 196 -12.77 2.16 -12.24
C ASN A 196 -12.77 3.56 -12.87
#